data_153802178280d62992d315784652ca9a
#
_entry.id   153802178280d62992d315784652ca9a
#
_cell.length_a   1.000
_cell.length_b   1.000
_cell.length_c   1.000
_cell.angle_alpha   90.00
_cell.angle_beta   90.00
_cell.angle_gamma   90.00
#
_symmetry.space_group_name_H-M   'P 1'
#
loop_
_entity.id
_entity.type
_entity.pdbx_description
1 polymer ?
#
loop_
_entity_poly.entity_id
_entity_poly.type
_entity_poly.pdbx_seq_one_letter_code
_entity_poly.pdbx_strand_id
1 'polypeptide(L)'
;MSHRGAPELFCVELRTARWAELVEWYRTVLGLKVLVRVVDDGYALLGAGDGRLALLARTDPGPASGRVSLGFETTDLDAVAGRLAAAGAEFTPPRRHAEGFRELVVRDPDGNVLRLFSWPPHRG
;
A
#
# COMPACT_ATOMS: atom_id res chain seq x y z
N MET A 1 6.31 -26.82 -8.33
CA MET A 1 5.20 -27.77 -8.21
C MET A 1 4.09 -27.16 -7.37
N SER A 2 2.88 -27.11 -7.91
CA SER A 2 1.77 -26.57 -7.14
C SER A 2 1.19 -27.64 -6.21
N HIS A 3 0.70 -27.20 -5.07
CA HIS A 3 0.00 -28.06 -4.12
C HIS A 3 -1.49 -27.98 -4.40
N ARG A 4 -2.11 -29.14 -4.73
CA ARG A 4 -3.54 -29.19 -4.98
C ARG A 4 -4.30 -28.71 -3.75
N GLY A 5 -5.24 -27.80 -3.95
CA GLY A 5 -6.04 -27.25 -2.87
C GLY A 5 -5.34 -26.23 -1.98
N ALA A 6 -4.07 -25.87 -2.28
CA ALA A 6 -3.40 -24.81 -1.52
C ALA A 6 -4.09 -23.47 -1.82
N PRO A 7 -4.44 -22.69 -0.77
CA PRO A 7 -5.07 -21.40 -0.99
C PRO A 7 -4.06 -20.37 -1.54
N GLU A 8 -4.56 -19.40 -2.27
CA GLU A 8 -3.78 -18.27 -2.75
C GLU A 8 -4.16 -17.04 -1.94
N LEU A 9 -3.18 -16.18 -1.66
CA LEU A 9 -3.48 -14.91 -1.02
C LEU A 9 -4.17 -14.00 -2.05
N PHE A 10 -5.47 -13.77 -1.87
CA PHE A 10 -6.24 -12.95 -2.80
C PHE A 10 -6.01 -11.47 -2.56
N CYS A 11 -6.09 -11.02 -1.32
CA CYS A 11 -5.88 -9.62 -0.96
C CYS A 11 -5.52 -9.50 0.52
N VAL A 12 -4.99 -8.34 0.88
CA VAL A 12 -4.90 -7.90 2.27
C VAL A 12 -6.09 -6.98 2.51
N GLU A 13 -6.76 -7.11 3.64
CA GLU A 13 -7.92 -6.30 4.00
C GLU A 13 -7.57 -5.33 5.10
N LEU A 14 -7.86 -4.05 4.89
CA LEU A 14 -7.71 -3.01 5.90
C LEU A 14 -9.10 -2.47 6.24
N ARG A 15 -9.42 -2.42 7.53
CA ARG A 15 -10.65 -1.84 8.02
C ARG A 15 -10.39 -0.39 8.44
N THR A 16 -11.33 0.49 8.12
CA THR A 16 -11.12 1.92 8.31
C THR A 16 -12.43 2.63 8.66
N ALA A 17 -12.36 3.61 9.55
CA ALA A 17 -13.49 4.50 9.83
C ALA A 17 -13.54 5.66 8.83
N ARG A 18 -12.56 5.78 7.94
CA ARG A 18 -12.44 6.86 6.94
C ARG A 18 -12.32 6.29 5.54
N TRP A 19 -13.26 5.45 5.18
CA TRP A 19 -13.16 4.65 3.96
C TRP A 19 -12.95 5.49 2.70
N ALA A 20 -13.77 6.52 2.49
CA ALA A 20 -13.66 7.32 1.26
C ALA A 20 -12.31 8.04 1.17
N GLU A 21 -11.84 8.60 2.30
CA GLU A 21 -10.55 9.28 2.35
C GLU A 21 -9.41 8.31 2.09
N LEU A 22 -9.48 7.10 2.67
CA LEU A 22 -8.42 6.13 2.52
C LEU A 22 -8.35 5.59 1.09
N VAL A 23 -9.52 5.34 0.47
CA VAL A 23 -9.57 4.93 -0.95
C VAL A 23 -8.89 5.97 -1.82
N GLU A 24 -9.22 7.26 -1.61
CA GLU A 24 -8.63 8.33 -2.42
C GLU A 24 -7.13 8.47 -2.18
N TRP A 25 -6.67 8.29 -0.95
CA TRP A 25 -5.25 8.37 -0.65
C TRP A 25 -4.46 7.30 -1.42
N TYR A 26 -4.90 6.05 -1.36
CA TYR A 26 -4.21 4.98 -2.07
C TYR A 26 -4.29 5.16 -3.58
N ARG A 27 -5.40 5.69 -4.08
CA ARG A 27 -5.57 5.92 -5.51
C ARG A 27 -4.69 7.07 -6.01
N THR A 28 -4.66 8.19 -5.30
CA THR A 28 -3.99 9.40 -5.79
C THR A 28 -2.54 9.50 -5.36
N VAL A 29 -2.22 9.11 -4.13
CA VAL A 29 -0.86 9.26 -3.60
C VAL A 29 0.02 8.09 -4.04
N LEU A 30 -0.45 6.86 -3.88
CA LEU A 30 0.31 5.70 -4.32
C LEU A 30 0.02 5.30 -5.76
N GLY A 31 -1.07 5.78 -6.33
CA GLY A 31 -1.40 5.47 -7.72
C GLY A 31 -2.00 4.08 -7.92
N LEU A 32 -2.61 3.51 -6.89
CA LEU A 32 -3.23 2.19 -7.02
C LEU A 32 -4.50 2.29 -7.86
N LYS A 33 -4.80 1.21 -8.57
CA LYS A 33 -5.96 1.18 -9.46
C LYS A 33 -7.18 0.66 -8.69
N VAL A 34 -8.30 1.37 -8.75
CA VAL A 34 -9.56 0.89 -8.17
C VAL A 34 -10.14 -0.17 -9.10
N LEU A 35 -10.19 -1.40 -8.63
CA LEU A 35 -10.72 -2.52 -9.41
C LEU A 35 -12.21 -2.70 -9.17
N VAL A 36 -12.65 -2.56 -7.92
CA VAL A 36 -14.05 -2.67 -7.53
C VAL A 36 -14.32 -1.59 -6.49
N ARG A 37 -15.49 -0.96 -6.56
CA ARG A 37 -15.90 0.05 -5.59
C ARG A 37 -17.41 -0.07 -5.37
N VAL A 38 -17.83 -0.45 -4.17
CA VAL A 38 -19.23 -0.57 -3.80
C VAL A 38 -19.49 0.37 -2.63
N VAL A 39 -19.99 1.56 -2.94
CA VAL A 39 -20.14 2.63 -1.96
C VAL A 39 -21.10 2.23 -0.84
N ASP A 40 -22.23 1.61 -1.19
CA ASP A 40 -23.25 1.25 -0.19
C ASP A 40 -22.73 0.23 0.81
N ASP A 41 -21.82 -0.65 0.39
CA ASP A 41 -21.24 -1.67 1.27
C ASP A 41 -19.97 -1.17 1.97
N GLY A 42 -19.43 -0.02 1.55
CA GLY A 42 -18.16 0.45 2.05
C GLY A 42 -17.03 -0.51 1.72
N TYR A 43 -16.97 -0.95 0.47
CA TYR A 43 -15.98 -1.90 0.00
C TYR A 43 -15.25 -1.34 -1.22
N ALA A 44 -13.92 -1.44 -1.22
CA ALA A 44 -13.13 -1.14 -2.39
C ALA A 44 -12.00 -2.15 -2.51
N LEU A 45 -11.76 -2.62 -3.72
CA LEU A 45 -10.63 -3.49 -4.03
C LEU A 45 -9.68 -2.71 -4.93
N LEU A 46 -8.44 -2.58 -4.49
CA LEU A 46 -7.41 -1.83 -5.21
C LEU A 46 -6.35 -2.77 -5.74
N GLY A 47 -5.90 -2.52 -6.95
CA GLY A 47 -4.83 -3.28 -7.57
C GLY A 47 -3.49 -2.59 -7.45
N ALA A 48 -2.48 -3.35 -7.06
CA ALA A 48 -1.09 -2.91 -6.95
C ALA A 48 -0.24 -3.95 -7.65
N GLY A 49 -0.05 -3.81 -8.96
CA GLY A 49 0.53 -4.87 -9.77
C GLY A 49 -0.33 -6.12 -9.68
N ASP A 50 0.26 -7.25 -9.35
CA ASP A 50 -0.47 -8.50 -9.15
C ASP A 50 -1.07 -8.61 -7.76
N GLY A 51 -0.69 -7.72 -6.84
CA GLY A 51 -1.24 -7.70 -5.49
C GLY A 51 -2.55 -6.94 -5.41
N ARG A 52 -3.31 -7.21 -4.36
CA ARG A 52 -4.60 -6.56 -4.15
C ARG A 52 -4.75 -6.13 -2.69
N LEU A 53 -5.34 -4.97 -2.50
CA LEU A 53 -5.61 -4.39 -1.20
C LEU A 53 -7.09 -4.05 -1.14
N ALA A 54 -7.81 -4.60 -0.17
CA ALA A 54 -9.22 -4.29 0.04
C ALA A 54 -9.37 -3.32 1.20
N LEU A 55 -10.23 -2.32 1.03
CA LEU A 55 -10.54 -1.34 2.07
C LEU A 55 -12.00 -1.49 2.45
N LEU A 56 -12.24 -1.73 3.74
CA LEU A 56 -13.57 -2.03 4.27
C LEU A 56 -13.97 -0.98 5.31
N ALA A 57 -15.13 -0.34 5.10
CA ALA A 57 -15.64 0.65 6.04
C ALA A 57 -16.12 -0.03 7.31
N ARG A 58 -15.69 0.48 8.46
CA ARG A 58 -16.12 0.01 9.78
C ARG A 58 -16.21 1.20 10.72
N THR A 59 -17.19 1.16 11.62
CA THR A 59 -17.34 2.24 12.60
C THR A 59 -16.28 2.18 13.70
N ASP A 60 -15.79 1.00 14.01
CA ASP A 60 -14.78 0.80 15.05
C ASP A 60 -13.76 -0.23 14.56
N PRO A 61 -12.82 0.19 13.71
CA PRO A 61 -11.87 -0.74 13.12
C PRO A 61 -10.75 -1.18 14.06
N GLY A 62 -10.65 -0.55 15.24
CA GLY A 62 -9.54 -0.78 16.14
C GLY A 62 -8.29 0.00 15.73
N PRO A 63 -7.23 -0.08 16.54
CA PRO A 63 -5.99 0.63 16.23
C PRO A 63 -5.21 -0.05 15.12
N ALA A 64 -4.38 0.74 14.42
CA ALA A 64 -3.47 0.18 13.43
C ALA A 64 -2.45 -0.72 14.14
N SER A 65 -2.10 -1.83 13.49
CA SER A 65 -1.15 -2.78 14.06
C SER A 65 0.29 -2.39 13.73
N GLY A 66 1.14 -2.29 14.75
CA GLY A 66 2.56 -2.09 14.55
C GLY A 66 3.31 -3.38 14.17
N ARG A 67 2.61 -4.51 14.12
CA ARG A 67 3.20 -5.81 13.83
C ARG A 67 3.09 -6.20 12.35
N VAL A 68 2.38 -5.41 11.56
CA VAL A 68 2.16 -5.67 10.13
C VAL A 68 2.54 -4.43 9.35
N SER A 69 3.24 -4.62 8.26
CA SER A 69 3.50 -3.55 7.29
C SER A 69 3.18 -4.08 5.90
N LEU A 70 2.82 -3.16 5.01
CA LEU A 70 2.57 -3.49 3.61
C LEU A 70 3.80 -3.10 2.82
N GLY A 71 4.37 -4.04 2.08
CA GLY A 71 5.55 -3.78 1.25
C GLY A 71 5.12 -3.60 -0.20
N PHE A 72 5.52 -2.47 -0.79
CA PHE A 72 5.26 -2.17 -2.19
C PHE A 72 6.58 -1.98 -2.93
N GLU A 73 6.71 -2.62 -4.05
CA GLU A 73 7.85 -2.41 -4.94
C GLU A 73 7.48 -1.40 -6.02
N THR A 74 8.38 -0.49 -6.33
CA THR A 74 8.18 0.48 -7.41
C THR A 74 9.45 0.58 -8.24
N THR A 75 9.30 0.93 -9.50
CA THR A 75 10.45 1.20 -10.37
C THR A 75 10.94 2.64 -10.24
N ASP A 76 10.17 3.51 -9.56
CA ASP A 76 10.52 4.92 -9.43
C ASP A 76 10.18 5.43 -8.03
N LEU A 77 11.07 5.14 -7.09
CA LEU A 77 10.88 5.53 -5.70
C LEU A 77 10.86 7.05 -5.52
N ASP A 78 11.65 7.77 -6.31
CA ASP A 78 11.70 9.23 -6.21
C ASP A 78 10.38 9.87 -6.63
N ALA A 79 9.71 9.31 -7.64
CA ALA A 79 8.39 9.79 -8.04
C ALA A 79 7.36 9.57 -6.93
N VAL A 80 7.41 8.40 -6.27
CA VAL A 80 6.52 8.13 -5.14
C VAL A 80 6.80 9.10 -4.00
N ALA A 81 8.08 9.31 -3.66
CA ALA A 81 8.45 10.27 -2.62
C ALA A 81 7.93 11.66 -2.93
N GLY A 82 7.98 12.08 -4.19
CA GLY A 82 7.44 13.38 -4.62
C GLY A 82 5.94 13.49 -4.40
N ARG A 83 5.18 12.43 -4.70
CA ARG A 83 3.73 12.43 -4.46
C ARG A 83 3.41 12.43 -2.97
N LEU A 84 4.17 11.69 -2.18
CA LEU A 84 4.00 11.70 -0.72
C LEU A 84 4.25 13.09 -0.14
N ALA A 85 5.31 13.76 -0.57
CA ALA A 85 5.62 15.11 -0.13
C ALA A 85 4.51 16.09 -0.52
N ALA A 86 4.02 15.98 -1.75
CA ALA A 86 2.95 16.85 -2.24
C ALA A 86 1.64 16.64 -1.48
N ALA A 87 1.41 15.43 -0.98
CA ALA A 87 0.23 15.11 -0.18
C ALA A 87 0.39 15.47 1.30
N GLY A 88 1.56 15.97 1.70
CA GLY A 88 1.84 16.31 3.10
C GLY A 88 2.04 15.10 3.99
N ALA A 89 2.34 13.94 3.43
CA ALA A 89 2.58 12.74 4.21
C ALA A 89 3.96 12.79 4.87
N GLU A 90 4.04 12.26 6.09
CA GLU A 90 5.32 12.10 6.77
C GLU A 90 5.93 10.77 6.38
N PHE A 91 7.15 10.83 5.87
CA PHE A 91 7.84 9.61 5.45
C PHE A 91 9.34 9.77 5.66
N THR A 92 10.03 8.64 5.79
CA THR A 92 11.49 8.66 5.91
C THR A 92 12.09 8.92 4.53
N PRO A 93 13.19 9.68 4.45
CA PRO A 93 13.86 9.85 3.16
C PRO A 93 14.29 8.51 2.58
N PRO A 94 14.29 8.35 1.24
CA PRO A 94 14.78 7.12 0.64
C PRO A 94 16.20 6.81 1.10
N ARG A 95 16.43 5.57 1.51
CA ARG A 95 17.70 5.12 2.04
C ARG A 95 18.14 3.84 1.35
N ARG A 96 19.42 3.78 1.03
CA ARG A 96 19.99 2.57 0.40
C ARG A 96 20.35 1.56 1.46
N HIS A 97 19.98 0.33 1.22
CA HIS A 97 20.37 -0.79 2.07
C HIS A 97 21.63 -1.48 1.53
N ALA A 98 22.28 -2.22 2.42
CA ALA A 98 23.50 -2.95 2.06
C ALA A 98 23.23 -3.93 0.91
N GLU A 99 22.02 -4.47 0.83
CA GLU A 99 21.62 -5.40 -0.24
C GLU A 99 21.43 -4.71 -1.59
N GLY A 100 21.45 -3.37 -1.63
CA GLY A 100 21.41 -2.60 -2.88
C GLY A 100 20.07 -1.95 -3.20
N PHE A 101 19.00 -2.30 -2.52
CA PHE A 101 17.71 -1.63 -2.76
C PHE A 101 17.60 -0.35 -1.94
N ARG A 102 16.74 0.55 -2.40
CA ARG A 102 16.41 1.79 -1.67
C ARG A 102 15.00 1.64 -1.10
N GLU A 103 14.79 2.20 0.07
CA GLU A 103 13.52 2.07 0.78
C GLU A 103 13.12 3.36 1.45
N LEU A 104 11.82 3.62 1.51
CA LEU A 104 11.25 4.61 2.40
C LEU A 104 10.10 3.96 3.19
N VAL A 105 9.79 4.54 4.33
CA VAL A 105 8.69 4.09 5.19
C VAL A 105 7.73 5.26 5.34
N VAL A 106 6.44 4.99 5.20
CA VAL A 106 5.39 6.00 5.36
C VAL A 106 4.21 5.36 6.08
N ARG A 107 3.39 6.19 6.73
CA ARG A 107 2.12 5.75 7.30
C ARG A 107 0.99 6.29 6.45
N ASP A 108 -0.02 5.46 6.22
CA ASP A 108 -1.23 5.94 5.56
C ASP A 108 -2.04 6.80 6.54
N PRO A 109 -3.16 7.42 6.10
CA PRO A 109 -3.96 8.27 6.99
C PRO A 109 -4.46 7.60 8.27
N ASP A 110 -4.58 6.27 8.28
CA ASP A 110 -4.99 5.51 9.46
C ASP A 110 -3.82 5.05 10.32
N GLY A 111 -2.58 5.34 9.90
CA GLY A 111 -1.41 4.94 10.64
C GLY A 111 -0.86 3.56 10.28
N ASN A 112 -1.39 2.92 9.24
CA ASN A 112 -0.83 1.66 8.77
C ASN A 112 0.57 1.89 8.19
N VAL A 113 1.50 1.01 8.51
CA VAL A 113 2.89 1.14 8.09
C VAL A 113 3.05 0.59 6.68
N LEU A 114 3.60 1.41 5.79
CA LEU A 114 3.89 1.02 4.41
C LEU A 114 5.39 1.15 4.19
N ARG A 115 5.96 0.16 3.52
CA ARG A 115 7.34 0.20 3.06
C ARG A 115 7.32 0.22 1.54
N LEU A 116 8.01 1.19 0.95
CA LEU A 116 8.13 1.29 -0.50
C LEU A 116 9.59 1.15 -0.85
N PHE A 117 9.88 0.29 -1.81
CA PHE A 117 11.27 0.02 -2.16
C PHE A 117 11.45 -0.15 -3.66
N SER A 118 12.68 0.08 -4.11
CA SER A 118 13.06 -0.14 -5.50
C SER A 118 14.43 -0.78 -5.54
N TRP A 119 14.58 -1.75 -6.44
CA TRP A 119 15.88 -2.32 -6.76
C TRP A 119 16.58 -1.43 -7.79
N PRO A 120 17.90 -1.40 -7.80
CA PRO A 120 18.61 -0.69 -8.86
C PRO A 120 18.27 -1.30 -10.21
N PRO A 121 18.37 -0.50 -11.30
CA PRO A 121 18.09 -1.03 -12.63
C PRO A 121 18.95 -2.25 -12.92
N HIS A 122 18.33 -3.27 -13.49
CA HIS A 122 19.04 -4.48 -13.87
C HIS A 122 19.89 -4.19 -15.11
N ARG A 123 21.17 -4.51 -15.03
CA ARG A 123 22.08 -4.37 -16.17
C ARG A 123 22.42 -5.77 -16.65
N GLY A 124 21.68 -6.19 -17.66
CA GLY A 124 21.85 -7.51 -18.23
C GLY A 124 22.80 -7.56 -19.36
#